data_dd59b987e14f680d2827233fe3a9b6cd
#
_entry.id   dd59b987e14f680d2827233fe3a9b6cd
#
_cell.length_a   1.000
_cell.length_b   1.000
_cell.length_c   1.000
_cell.angle_alpha   90.00
_cell.angle_beta   90.00
_cell.angle_gamma   90.00
#
_symmetry.space_group_name_H-M   'P 1'
#
loop_
_entity.id
_entity.type
_entity.pdbx_description
1 polymer ?
#
loop_
_entity_poly.entity_id
_entity_poly.type
_entity_poly.pdbx_seq_one_letter_code
_entity_poly.pdbx_strand_id
1 'polypeptide(L)'
;SRKDNHKAKFQRGQALFRWQEEDGTREQAATQWIAQGGSALQPHFTGCALEPLLPDVYHAACRNADQGLRVYSLRAAVAFLQTVLNVKPQQLRAVVAPFREERLEEYRVGFTLADASEVVHGVVWPLLGAEDESTDCVGQIEAVLGEAGIGGVISLEQRFPLEFCDDCATPMYPTPA
;
A
#
# COMPACT_ATOMS: atom_id res chain seq x y z
N SER A 1 -11.33 17.28 -26.71
CA SER A 1 -11.96 17.07 -25.41
C SER A 1 -10.89 16.99 -24.31
N ARG A 2 -11.23 17.36 -23.05
CA ARG A 2 -10.27 17.44 -21.93
C ARG A 2 -9.60 16.09 -21.61
N LYS A 3 -10.24 14.97 -21.90
CA LYS A 3 -9.72 13.61 -21.65
C LYS A 3 -8.57 13.24 -22.59
N ASP A 4 -8.63 13.66 -23.83
CA ASP A 4 -7.59 13.34 -24.82
C ASP A 4 -6.29 14.13 -24.57
N ASN A 5 -6.41 15.34 -24.01
CA ASN A 5 -5.25 16.15 -23.66
C ASN A 5 -4.47 15.59 -22.45
N HIS A 6 -5.15 14.91 -21.51
CA HIS A 6 -4.50 14.24 -20.39
C HIS A 6 -3.74 12.98 -20.84
N LYS A 7 -4.35 12.20 -21.75
CA LYS A 7 -3.73 10.99 -22.29
C LYS A 7 -2.48 11.31 -23.12
N ALA A 8 -2.54 12.38 -23.93
CA ALA A 8 -1.41 12.84 -24.72
C ALA A 8 -0.24 13.38 -23.85
N LYS A 9 -0.53 14.06 -22.73
CA LYS A 9 0.48 14.51 -21.77
C LYS A 9 1.16 13.35 -21.04
N PHE A 10 0.38 12.33 -20.65
CA PHE A 10 0.92 11.15 -19.98
C PHE A 10 1.80 10.31 -20.94
N GLN A 11 1.38 10.13 -22.18
CA GLN A 11 2.19 9.44 -23.19
C GLN A 11 3.48 10.20 -23.56
N ARG A 12 3.45 11.52 -23.59
CA ARG A 12 4.68 12.33 -23.80
C ARG A 12 5.64 12.22 -22.62
N GLY A 13 5.12 12.20 -21.38
CA GLY A 13 5.94 11.98 -20.20
C GLY A 13 6.63 10.61 -20.21
N GLN A 14 5.91 9.55 -20.57
CA GLN A 14 6.49 8.20 -20.71
C GLN A 14 7.53 8.11 -21.83
N ALA A 15 7.34 8.81 -22.93
CA ALA A 15 8.32 8.83 -24.03
C ALA A 15 9.60 9.59 -23.67
N LEU A 16 9.50 10.66 -22.88
CA LEU A 16 10.65 11.44 -22.40
C LEU A 16 11.54 10.67 -21.41
N PHE A 17 10.99 9.68 -20.70
CA PHE A 17 11.70 8.92 -19.69
C PHE A 17 11.98 7.46 -20.11
N ARG A 18 11.79 7.11 -21.39
CA ARG A 18 12.15 5.80 -21.89
C ARG A 18 13.66 5.77 -22.12
N TRP A 19 14.36 5.21 -21.15
CA TRP A 19 15.79 5.01 -21.23
C TRP A 19 16.12 3.97 -22.32
N GLN A 20 17.09 4.29 -23.18
CA GLN A 20 17.69 3.35 -24.13
C GLN A 20 19.16 3.19 -23.77
N GLU A 21 19.66 1.97 -23.75
CA GLU A 21 21.07 1.68 -23.39
C GLU A 21 22.07 2.40 -24.32
N GLU A 22 21.66 2.73 -25.53
CA GLU A 22 22.46 3.46 -26.51
C GLU A 22 22.75 4.93 -26.11
N ASP A 23 21.97 5.49 -25.17
CA ASP A 23 22.09 6.90 -24.74
C ASP A 23 23.06 7.10 -23.57
N GLY A 24 23.75 6.06 -23.12
CA GLY A 24 24.70 6.09 -22.01
C GLY A 24 24.25 5.29 -20.78
N THR A 25 24.99 5.37 -19.68
CA THR A 25 24.63 4.65 -18.46
C THR A 25 23.61 5.41 -17.61
N ARG A 26 22.90 4.69 -16.74
CA ARG A 26 21.94 5.26 -15.81
C ARG A 26 22.59 6.30 -14.86
N GLU A 27 23.83 6.05 -14.43
CA GLU A 27 24.61 6.96 -13.60
C GLU A 27 24.93 8.26 -14.33
N GLN A 28 25.24 8.17 -15.63
CA GLN A 28 25.50 9.36 -16.46
C GLN A 28 24.22 10.19 -16.61
N ALA A 29 23.06 9.56 -16.84
CA ALA A 29 21.79 10.25 -16.92
C ALA A 29 21.42 10.92 -15.57
N ALA A 30 21.61 10.23 -14.47
CA ALA A 30 21.38 10.79 -13.14
C ALA A 30 22.28 12.00 -12.88
N THR A 31 23.56 11.89 -13.21
CA THR A 31 24.54 12.99 -13.06
C THR A 31 24.14 14.20 -13.90
N GLN A 32 23.77 13.99 -15.16
CA GLN A 32 23.31 15.08 -16.03
C GLN A 32 22.00 15.70 -15.54
N TRP A 33 21.06 14.90 -15.09
CA TRP A 33 19.79 15.37 -14.55
C TRP A 33 19.99 16.25 -13.31
N ILE A 34 20.83 15.81 -12.37
CA ILE A 34 21.19 16.59 -11.18
C ILE A 34 21.87 17.91 -11.56
N ALA A 35 22.86 17.84 -12.46
CA ALA A 35 23.64 19.01 -12.86
C ALA A 35 22.81 20.06 -13.63
N GLN A 36 21.92 19.63 -14.52
CA GLN A 36 21.15 20.52 -15.37
C GLN A 36 19.79 20.87 -14.75
N GLY A 37 19.04 19.87 -14.29
CA GLY A 37 17.70 20.06 -13.74
C GLY A 37 17.72 20.72 -12.38
N GLY A 38 18.59 20.27 -11.48
CA GLY A 38 18.73 20.84 -10.15
C GLY A 38 19.14 22.31 -10.19
N SER A 39 20.15 22.62 -10.99
CA SER A 39 20.65 24.00 -11.15
C SER A 39 19.62 24.94 -11.76
N ALA A 40 18.83 24.46 -12.72
CA ALA A 40 17.78 25.26 -13.36
C ALA A 40 16.59 25.53 -12.43
N LEU A 41 16.28 24.61 -11.53
CA LEU A 41 15.12 24.72 -10.64
C LEU A 41 15.46 25.42 -9.31
N GLN A 42 16.68 25.30 -8.80
CA GLN A 42 17.09 25.84 -7.50
C GLN A 42 16.74 27.31 -7.27
N PRO A 43 16.85 28.22 -8.26
CA PRO A 43 16.49 29.64 -8.07
C PRO A 43 15.01 29.88 -7.77
N HIS A 44 14.13 28.94 -8.14
CA HIS A 44 12.70 29.04 -7.90
C HIS A 44 12.25 28.52 -6.53
N PHE A 45 13.18 27.89 -5.78
CA PHE A 45 12.91 27.30 -4.47
C PHE A 45 13.88 27.87 -3.43
N THR A 46 13.49 28.96 -2.79
CA THR A 46 14.28 29.59 -1.75
C THR A 46 14.07 28.88 -0.40
N GLY A 47 15.15 28.61 0.32
CA GLY A 47 15.09 27.97 1.64
C GLY A 47 14.89 26.45 1.63
N CYS A 48 14.91 25.82 0.47
CA CYS A 48 14.80 24.36 0.30
C CYS A 48 16.01 23.82 -0.45
N ALA A 49 16.48 22.63 -0.09
CA ALA A 49 17.36 21.85 -0.94
C ALA A 49 16.53 21.08 -1.97
N LEU A 50 16.98 21.08 -3.22
CA LEU A 50 16.35 20.27 -4.29
C LEU A 50 17.23 19.05 -4.56
N GLU A 51 16.63 17.88 -4.52
CA GLU A 51 17.25 16.64 -4.95
C GLU A 51 16.49 16.07 -6.15
N PRO A 52 17.00 16.25 -7.37
CA PRO A 52 16.36 15.68 -8.57
C PRO A 52 16.51 14.16 -8.56
N LEU A 53 15.40 13.45 -8.63
CA LEU A 53 15.36 11.99 -8.69
C LEU A 53 14.99 11.52 -10.10
N LEU A 54 15.56 10.40 -10.53
CA LEU A 54 15.07 9.71 -11.71
C LEU A 54 13.66 9.15 -11.45
N PRO A 55 12.76 9.12 -12.45
CA PRO A 55 11.39 8.62 -12.28
C PRO A 55 11.30 7.23 -11.65
N ASP A 56 12.18 6.30 -12.05
CA ASP A 56 12.22 4.95 -11.49
C ASP A 56 12.56 4.92 -10.00
N VAL A 57 13.45 5.81 -9.55
CA VAL A 57 13.82 5.95 -8.14
C VAL A 57 12.64 6.48 -7.34
N TYR A 58 11.93 7.48 -7.88
CA TYR A 58 10.73 8.01 -7.27
C TYR A 58 9.64 6.94 -7.14
N HIS A 59 9.33 6.23 -8.21
CA HIS A 59 8.33 5.15 -8.19
C HIS A 59 8.72 4.00 -7.26
N ALA A 60 9.99 3.64 -7.20
CA ALA A 60 10.48 2.63 -6.25
C ALA A 60 10.31 3.11 -4.80
N ALA A 61 10.64 4.37 -4.52
CA ALA A 61 10.47 4.95 -3.19
C ALA A 61 8.98 5.01 -2.77
N CYS A 62 8.09 5.40 -3.68
CA CYS A 62 6.65 5.38 -3.43
C CYS A 62 6.15 3.96 -3.11
N ARG A 63 6.50 2.96 -3.94
CA ARG A 63 6.13 1.55 -3.68
C ARG A 63 6.64 1.05 -2.34
N ASN A 64 7.89 1.37 -1.99
CA ASN A 64 8.46 0.97 -0.70
C ASN A 64 7.73 1.65 0.48
N ALA A 65 7.35 2.92 0.31
CA ALA A 65 6.57 3.64 1.33
C ALA A 65 5.18 3.02 1.50
N ASP A 66 4.49 2.71 0.39
CA ASP A 66 3.16 2.08 0.41
C ASP A 66 3.23 0.68 1.05
N GLN A 67 4.25 -0.13 0.71
CA GLN A 67 4.48 -1.43 1.35
C GLN A 67 4.74 -1.29 2.86
N GLY A 68 5.56 -0.31 3.25
CA GLY A 68 5.82 -0.02 4.66
C GLY A 68 4.57 0.43 5.40
N LEU A 69 3.71 1.23 4.74
CA LEU A 69 2.45 1.70 5.32
C LEU A 69 1.49 0.54 5.65
N ARG A 70 1.38 -0.47 4.79
CA ARG A 70 0.57 -1.67 5.05
C ARG A 70 0.98 -2.37 6.36
N VAL A 71 2.27 -2.65 6.50
CA VAL A 71 2.85 -3.27 7.71
C VAL A 71 2.61 -2.39 8.95
N TYR A 72 2.88 -1.09 8.80
CA TYR A 72 2.65 -0.12 9.87
C TYR A 72 1.18 -0.08 10.31
N SER A 73 0.24 -0.08 9.37
CA SER A 73 -1.19 -0.04 9.66
C SER A 73 -1.66 -1.24 10.49
N LEU A 74 -1.19 -2.45 10.19
CA LEU A 74 -1.49 -3.64 11.00
C LEU A 74 -0.93 -3.52 12.42
N ARG A 75 0.33 -3.13 12.56
CA ARG A 75 0.96 -2.95 13.88
C ARG A 75 0.29 -1.84 14.69
N ALA A 76 -0.06 -0.74 14.04
CA ALA A 76 -0.76 0.37 14.67
C ALA A 76 -2.17 -0.04 15.14
N ALA A 77 -2.90 -0.83 14.35
CA ALA A 77 -4.20 -1.36 14.72
C ALA A 77 -4.11 -2.25 15.97
N VAL A 78 -3.12 -3.15 16.03
CA VAL A 78 -2.91 -4.00 17.23
C VAL A 78 -2.59 -3.15 18.45
N ALA A 79 -1.69 -2.18 18.34
CA ALA A 79 -1.33 -1.28 19.45
C ALA A 79 -2.52 -0.43 19.91
N PHE A 80 -3.33 0.06 18.98
CA PHE A 80 -4.56 0.80 19.25
C PHE A 80 -5.56 -0.06 20.03
N LEU A 81 -5.83 -1.28 19.56
CA LEU A 81 -6.77 -2.19 20.20
C LEU A 81 -6.34 -2.58 21.61
N GLN A 82 -5.05 -2.86 21.81
CA GLN A 82 -4.50 -3.12 23.14
C GLN A 82 -4.77 -1.96 24.10
N THR A 83 -4.62 -0.74 23.62
CA THR A 83 -4.80 0.47 24.43
C THR A 83 -6.27 0.74 24.72
N VAL A 84 -7.12 0.72 23.69
CA VAL A 84 -8.55 1.11 23.81
C VAL A 84 -9.37 0.04 24.53
N LEU A 85 -9.11 -1.25 24.22
CA LEU A 85 -9.84 -2.36 24.85
C LEU A 85 -9.16 -2.89 26.11
N ASN A 86 -7.95 -2.43 26.42
CA ASN A 86 -7.14 -2.91 27.55
C ASN A 86 -6.94 -4.44 27.52
N VAL A 87 -6.62 -4.98 26.34
CA VAL A 87 -6.43 -6.42 26.11
C VAL A 87 -4.99 -6.72 25.71
N LYS A 88 -4.56 -7.97 25.92
CA LYS A 88 -3.29 -8.46 25.38
C LYS A 88 -3.48 -8.90 23.92
N PRO A 89 -2.43 -8.87 23.07
CA PRO A 89 -2.52 -9.32 21.68
C PRO A 89 -3.08 -10.74 21.53
N GLN A 90 -2.75 -11.64 22.46
CA GLN A 90 -3.22 -13.04 22.46
C GLN A 90 -4.74 -13.17 22.68
N GLN A 91 -5.40 -12.13 23.16
CA GLN A 91 -6.85 -12.07 23.32
C GLN A 91 -7.56 -11.52 22.07
N LEU A 92 -6.79 -11.12 21.07
CA LEU A 92 -7.31 -10.71 19.77
C LEU A 92 -7.19 -11.88 18.78
N ARG A 93 -8.09 -11.89 17.82
CA ARG A 93 -8.09 -12.75 16.65
C ARG A 93 -8.15 -11.85 15.41
N ALA A 94 -7.50 -12.26 14.33
CA ALA A 94 -7.60 -11.59 13.04
C ALA A 94 -8.22 -12.54 12.02
N VAL A 95 -9.09 -12.01 11.16
CA VAL A 95 -9.64 -12.72 10.01
C VAL A 95 -9.20 -11.99 8.76
N VAL A 96 -8.58 -12.72 7.84
CA VAL A 96 -8.06 -12.19 6.58
C VAL A 96 -8.88 -12.75 5.42
N ALA A 97 -9.32 -11.91 4.52
CA ALA A 97 -10.02 -12.35 3.33
C ALA A 97 -9.69 -11.51 2.10
N PRO A 98 -9.71 -12.11 0.89
CA PRO A 98 -9.55 -11.39 -0.37
C PRO A 98 -10.85 -10.70 -0.80
N PHE A 99 -10.74 -9.46 -1.24
CA PHE A 99 -11.84 -8.65 -1.76
C PHE A 99 -11.58 -8.26 -3.21
N ARG A 100 -12.62 -8.31 -4.03
CA ARG A 100 -12.52 -8.05 -5.47
C ARG A 100 -13.82 -7.48 -6.06
N GLU A 101 -13.67 -6.77 -7.18
CA GLU A 101 -14.73 -6.60 -8.16
C GLU A 101 -14.49 -7.56 -9.33
N GLU A 102 -13.80 -7.11 -10.38
CA GLU A 102 -13.42 -7.97 -11.52
C GLU A 102 -12.16 -8.80 -11.23
N ARG A 103 -11.19 -8.18 -10.56
CA ARG A 103 -9.91 -8.79 -10.15
C ARG A 103 -9.72 -8.60 -8.64
N LEU A 104 -8.75 -9.32 -8.07
CA LEU A 104 -8.35 -9.11 -6.68
C LEU A 104 -7.77 -7.69 -6.53
N GLU A 105 -8.37 -6.90 -5.63
CA GLU A 105 -8.02 -5.51 -5.40
C GLU A 105 -7.27 -5.32 -4.06
N GLU A 106 -7.72 -6.03 -3.03
CA GLU A 106 -7.20 -5.87 -1.67
C GLU A 106 -7.47 -7.10 -0.81
N TYR A 107 -6.72 -7.22 0.27
CA TYR A 107 -7.11 -8.05 1.42
C TYR A 107 -7.67 -7.14 2.50
N ARG A 108 -8.65 -7.62 3.24
CA ARG A 108 -9.14 -6.95 4.45
C ARG A 108 -8.90 -7.82 5.66
N VAL A 109 -8.47 -7.18 6.74
CA VAL A 109 -8.17 -7.82 8.01
C VAL A 109 -9.17 -7.29 9.04
N GLY A 110 -10.10 -8.14 9.49
CA GLY A 110 -11.02 -7.84 10.58
C GLY A 110 -10.44 -8.33 11.90
N PHE A 111 -10.42 -7.49 12.92
CA PHE A 111 -10.01 -7.86 14.26
C PHE A 111 -11.23 -8.10 15.15
N THR A 112 -11.22 -9.22 15.89
CA THR A 112 -12.23 -9.55 16.89
C THR A 112 -11.55 -9.88 18.22
N LEU A 113 -12.32 -9.90 19.30
CA LEU A 113 -11.89 -10.56 20.53
C LEU A 113 -11.89 -12.08 20.31
N ALA A 114 -11.05 -12.81 21.02
CA ALA A 114 -10.87 -14.25 20.82
C ALA A 114 -12.15 -15.07 21.06
N ASP A 115 -13.05 -14.56 21.89
CA ASP A 115 -14.33 -15.16 22.31
C ASP A 115 -15.56 -14.51 21.65
N ALA A 116 -15.34 -13.57 20.70
CA ALA A 116 -16.41 -12.86 20.00
C ALA A 116 -16.25 -12.95 18.48
N SER A 117 -17.37 -12.80 17.78
CA SER A 117 -17.40 -12.75 16.31
C SER A 117 -17.54 -11.34 15.74
N GLU A 118 -17.85 -10.36 16.59
CA GLU A 118 -18.00 -8.97 16.16
C GLU A 118 -16.65 -8.34 15.84
N VAL A 119 -16.55 -7.70 14.68
CA VAL A 119 -15.35 -6.97 14.26
C VAL A 119 -15.28 -5.66 15.04
N VAL A 120 -14.24 -5.52 15.85
CA VAL A 120 -13.99 -4.31 16.66
C VAL A 120 -13.08 -3.29 15.94
N HIS A 121 -12.36 -3.73 14.92
CA HIS A 121 -11.48 -2.88 14.10
C HIS A 121 -11.16 -3.57 12.78
N GLY A 122 -10.80 -2.80 11.75
CA GLY A 122 -10.42 -3.35 10.47
C GLY A 122 -9.29 -2.59 9.81
N VAL A 123 -8.50 -3.30 9.02
CA VAL A 123 -7.40 -2.74 8.21
C VAL A 123 -7.53 -3.24 6.79
N VAL A 124 -7.38 -2.33 5.83
CA VAL A 124 -7.28 -2.66 4.41
C VAL A 124 -5.80 -2.84 4.05
N TRP A 125 -5.51 -3.94 3.36
CA TRP A 125 -4.22 -4.24 2.77
C TRP A 125 -4.37 -4.18 1.23
N PRO A 126 -4.16 -3.02 0.61
CA PRO A 126 -4.33 -2.87 -0.83
C PRO A 126 -3.24 -3.62 -1.59
N LEU A 127 -3.55 -4.14 -2.77
CA LEU A 127 -2.56 -4.66 -3.69
C LEU A 127 -1.86 -3.51 -4.44
N LEU A 128 -0.55 -3.64 -4.62
CA LEU A 128 0.30 -2.59 -5.15
C LEU A 128 0.98 -3.01 -6.46
N GLY A 129 0.61 -2.32 -7.54
CA GLY A 129 1.29 -2.48 -8.82
C GLY A 129 1.07 -3.84 -9.48
N ALA A 130 2.11 -4.69 -9.47
CA ALA A 130 2.10 -6.00 -10.12
C ALA A 130 1.66 -7.14 -9.19
N GLU A 131 1.28 -6.83 -7.95
CA GLU A 131 0.76 -7.84 -7.04
C GLU A 131 -0.60 -8.33 -7.53
N ASP A 132 -0.82 -9.62 -7.41
CA ASP A 132 -2.03 -10.32 -7.84
C ASP A 132 -2.30 -11.54 -6.93
N GLU A 133 -3.19 -12.41 -7.37
CA GLU A 133 -3.56 -13.63 -6.64
C GLU A 133 -2.38 -14.60 -6.42
N SER A 134 -1.30 -14.49 -7.17
CA SER A 134 -0.10 -15.33 -7.02
C SER A 134 0.88 -14.80 -5.97
N THR A 135 0.70 -13.55 -5.53
CA THR A 135 1.56 -12.92 -4.52
C THR A 135 1.15 -13.39 -3.14
N ASP A 136 2.12 -13.84 -2.34
CA ASP A 136 1.87 -14.31 -0.97
C ASP A 136 1.62 -13.15 0.01
N CYS A 137 0.53 -12.40 -0.22
CA CYS A 137 0.11 -11.33 0.68
C CYS A 137 -0.45 -11.87 2.01
N VAL A 138 -1.10 -13.03 1.99
CA VAL A 138 -1.64 -13.65 3.20
C VAL A 138 -0.51 -14.03 4.15
N GLY A 139 0.53 -14.71 3.66
CA GLY A 139 1.70 -15.05 4.47
C GLY A 139 2.42 -13.82 5.02
N GLN A 140 2.47 -12.71 4.26
CA GLN A 140 3.01 -11.44 4.76
C GLN A 140 2.16 -10.87 5.91
N ILE A 141 0.84 -10.86 5.78
CA ILE A 141 -0.10 -10.41 6.81
C ILE A 141 0.04 -11.27 8.07
N GLU A 142 0.04 -12.60 7.92
CA GLU A 142 0.20 -13.57 9.01
C GLU A 142 1.51 -13.36 9.76
N ALA A 143 2.61 -13.15 9.05
CA ALA A 143 3.91 -12.88 9.66
C ALA A 143 3.89 -11.61 10.52
N VAL A 144 3.34 -10.50 10.00
CA VAL A 144 3.24 -9.22 10.72
C VAL A 144 2.36 -9.36 11.96
N LEU A 145 1.23 -10.05 11.87
CA LEU A 145 0.32 -10.26 12.98
C LEU A 145 0.92 -11.21 14.03
N GLY A 146 1.63 -12.25 13.60
CA GLY A 146 2.37 -13.14 14.49
C GLY A 146 3.46 -12.42 15.28
N GLU A 147 4.26 -11.57 14.61
CA GLU A 147 5.24 -10.71 15.27
C GLU A 147 4.58 -9.74 16.29
N ALA A 148 3.38 -9.26 15.99
CA ALA A 148 2.61 -8.41 16.90
C ALA A 148 1.97 -9.20 18.06
N GLY A 149 2.07 -10.52 18.06
CA GLY A 149 1.60 -11.41 19.14
C GLY A 149 0.12 -11.77 19.08
N ILE A 150 -0.54 -11.63 17.93
CA ILE A 150 -1.94 -12.04 17.74
C ILE A 150 -2.08 -13.55 17.95
N GLY A 151 -3.04 -13.94 18.82
CA GLY A 151 -3.23 -15.34 19.25
C GLY A 151 -3.83 -16.27 18.19
N GLY A 152 -4.47 -15.75 17.17
CA GLY A 152 -5.03 -16.54 16.07
C GLY A 152 -5.30 -15.71 14.84
N VAL A 153 -4.83 -16.21 13.68
CA VAL A 153 -5.15 -15.63 12.37
C VAL A 153 -5.94 -16.68 11.58
N ILE A 154 -7.07 -16.27 11.03
CA ILE A 154 -7.94 -17.12 10.20
C ILE A 154 -7.92 -16.53 8.80
N SER A 155 -7.42 -17.29 7.84
CA SER A 155 -7.40 -16.90 6.43
C SER A 155 -8.55 -17.57 5.69
N LEU A 156 -9.43 -16.77 5.10
CA LEU A 156 -10.56 -17.24 4.31
C LEU A 156 -10.14 -17.27 2.83
N GLU A 157 -10.38 -18.41 2.18
CA GLU A 157 -10.15 -18.56 0.74
C GLU A 157 -11.28 -17.96 -0.09
N GLN A 158 -12.47 -17.81 0.53
CA GLN A 158 -13.62 -17.22 -0.11
C GLN A 158 -13.36 -15.78 -0.48
N ARG A 159 -13.69 -15.42 -1.72
CA ARG A 159 -13.57 -14.06 -2.25
C ARG A 159 -14.85 -13.30 -1.98
N PHE A 160 -14.72 -12.09 -1.48
CA PHE A 160 -15.82 -11.21 -1.15
C PHE A 160 -15.90 -10.04 -2.13
N PRO A 161 -17.09 -9.50 -2.40
CA PRO A 161 -17.24 -8.25 -3.14
C PRO A 161 -16.71 -7.07 -2.34
N LEU A 162 -16.33 -5.98 -3.03
CA LEU A 162 -15.92 -4.73 -2.40
C LEU A 162 -17.16 -4.01 -1.84
N GLU A 163 -17.56 -4.37 -0.65
CA GLU A 163 -18.70 -3.79 0.04
C GLU A 163 -18.26 -2.73 1.07
N PHE A 164 -19.08 -1.70 1.17
CA PHE A 164 -18.91 -0.59 2.10
C PHE A 164 -20.23 -0.34 2.83
N CYS A 165 -20.15 0.18 4.03
CA CYS A 165 -21.33 0.58 4.78
C CYS A 165 -22.05 1.74 4.08
N ASP A 166 -23.35 1.62 3.85
CA ASP A 166 -24.16 2.63 3.18
C ASP A 166 -24.22 3.95 3.95
N ASP A 167 -24.11 3.89 5.29
CA ASP A 167 -24.24 5.06 6.16
C ASP A 167 -22.93 5.87 6.29
N CYS A 168 -21.78 5.19 6.39
CA CYS A 168 -20.50 5.84 6.73
C CYS A 168 -19.36 5.54 5.73
N ALA A 169 -19.63 4.79 4.68
CA ALA A 169 -18.66 4.36 3.66
C ALA A 169 -17.43 3.60 4.23
N THR A 170 -17.52 3.08 5.43
CA THR A 170 -16.46 2.22 5.99
C THR A 170 -16.46 0.89 5.27
N PRO A 171 -15.27 0.33 4.90
CA PRO A 171 -15.16 -1.00 4.33
C PRO A 171 -15.80 -2.07 5.23
N MET A 172 -16.52 -3.02 4.65
CA MET A 172 -16.98 -4.21 5.36
C MET A 172 -15.82 -5.18 5.55
N TYR A 173 -15.68 -5.74 6.75
CA TYR A 173 -14.57 -6.62 7.11
C TYR A 173 -15.03 -8.06 7.31
N PRO A 174 -14.15 -9.06 7.06
CA PRO A 174 -14.49 -10.45 7.26
C PRO A 174 -14.65 -10.77 8.75
N THR A 175 -15.62 -11.63 9.06
CA THR A 175 -15.88 -12.15 10.39
C THR A 175 -15.46 -13.61 10.49
N PRO A 176 -15.09 -14.11 11.67
CA PRO A 176 -14.96 -15.55 11.88
C PRO A 176 -16.34 -16.21 11.70
N ALA A 177 -16.37 -17.29 10.93
CA ALA A 177 -17.59 -18.08 10.72
C ALA A 177 -17.98 -18.85 12.00
#